data_775e70fff75b158a2b24911875b801db
#
_entry.id   775e70fff75b158a2b24911875b801db
#
_cell.length_a   1.000
_cell.length_b   1.000
_cell.length_c   1.000
_cell.angle_alpha   90.00
_cell.angle_beta   90.00
_cell.angle_gamma   90.00
#
_symmetry.space_group_name_H-M   'P 1'
#
loop_
_entity.id
_entity.type
_entity.pdbx_description
1 polymer ?
#
loop_
_entity_poly.entity_id
_entity_poly.type
_entity_poly.pdbx_seq_one_letter_code
_entity_poly.pdbx_strand_id
1 'polypeptide(L)'
;MKKILAIALAVLMVLSLAACGSSNQGNTTTKKGESADILPRNAVSSDVKIPDDFKIGMICLHDENSTYDNNFISALKSVKEGLGLKDEQVIIVTGIGEDNSCYDAAVDLAKNKGCKVIFADSFGHESFMKQAAKEYPGVQFCHATGTSAKLAGIANFHNAFASIYEGRYLAGVAAGLKLNEMIKEGKITAEKAIIGYVGAFTYAEVVSGMTSFYLGARSVCESATMKVRYTGSWYDQAKEQEAANSLITQDGCVLISQHADSLGAPTACELAKVPNVSYNGSTYSAGKNTFIVSSAINWAPYFRYIIEQVAKGEAIDADWCGDIASNSVVLTGINQDVAAEGTIEKINEVIKSLENGSLHVFDTSKFTVEGKNLTEYKADVDGDFKPDTNVIHDGYFDESNAEKFRSAPYFDIIIDGVTNLNTNYGN
;
A
#
# COMPACT_ATOMS: atom_id res chain seq x y z
N MET A 1 -40.28 -10.85 -56.68
CA MET A 1 -38.97 -11.50 -56.64
C MET A 1 -38.13 -10.81 -55.57
N LYS A 2 -38.44 -11.01 -54.32
CA LYS A 2 -37.66 -10.58 -53.14
C LYS A 2 -38.23 -11.38 -51.99
N LYS A 3 -37.76 -12.60 -51.75
CA LYS A 3 -38.01 -13.43 -50.56
C LYS A 3 -37.42 -14.85 -50.77
N ILE A 4 -36.11 -15.00 -51.03
CA ILE A 4 -35.37 -16.24 -50.93
C ILE A 4 -33.88 -15.84 -50.83
N LEU A 5 -33.47 -15.33 -49.71
CA LEU A 5 -32.05 -15.16 -49.37
C LEU A 5 -31.84 -14.96 -47.83
N ALA A 6 -32.52 -15.71 -47.01
CA ALA A 6 -32.39 -15.64 -45.57
C ALA A 6 -32.38 -16.99 -44.81
N ILE A 7 -32.09 -18.10 -45.51
CA ILE A 7 -32.07 -19.46 -44.90
C ILE A 7 -30.78 -20.25 -45.29
N ALA A 8 -29.71 -19.61 -45.61
CA ALA A 8 -28.43 -20.28 -45.99
C ALA A 8 -27.25 -19.93 -45.09
N LEU A 9 -27.44 -19.34 -43.90
CA LEU A 9 -26.33 -18.98 -43.00
C LEU A 9 -26.46 -19.58 -41.57
N ALA A 10 -27.31 -20.56 -41.35
CA ALA A 10 -27.53 -21.18 -40.06
C ALA A 10 -27.21 -22.70 -39.97
N VAL A 11 -26.50 -23.30 -40.93
CA VAL A 11 -26.21 -24.74 -40.96
C VAL A 11 -24.72 -25.05 -41.20
N LEU A 12 -23.79 -24.17 -40.85
CA LEU A 12 -22.36 -24.38 -40.98
C LEU A 12 -21.57 -24.27 -39.67
N MET A 13 -22.18 -24.58 -38.53
CA MET A 13 -21.54 -24.60 -37.22
C MET A 13 -21.75 -25.89 -36.42
N VAL A 14 -21.96 -27.03 -37.05
CA VAL A 14 -21.89 -28.34 -36.34
C VAL A 14 -21.38 -29.37 -37.35
N LEU A 15 -20.07 -29.49 -37.50
CA LEU A 15 -19.38 -30.69 -38.02
C LEU A 15 -17.86 -30.40 -38.11
N SER A 16 -17.16 -30.42 -36.96
CA SER A 16 -15.72 -30.70 -36.95
C SER A 16 -15.31 -31.28 -35.60
N LEU A 17 -15.85 -32.45 -35.29
CA LEU A 17 -15.35 -33.35 -34.27
C LEU A 17 -15.18 -34.71 -34.93
N ALA A 18 -13.98 -35.03 -35.41
CA ALA A 18 -13.36 -36.32 -35.45
C ALA A 18 -12.26 -36.36 -36.53
N ALA A 19 -11.03 -36.09 -36.10
CA ALA A 19 -9.87 -36.72 -36.70
C ALA A 19 -8.89 -36.98 -35.57
N CYS A 20 -8.81 -38.23 -35.15
CA CYS A 20 -7.74 -38.80 -34.35
C CYS A 20 -6.43 -38.75 -35.09
N GLY A 21 -5.34 -38.48 -34.34
CA GLY A 21 -4.06 -39.05 -34.74
C GLY A 21 -2.87 -38.17 -34.40
N SER A 22 -2.16 -38.61 -33.41
CA SER A 22 -0.70 -38.52 -33.24
C SER A 22 -0.16 -37.45 -32.29
N SER A 23 0.25 -37.95 -31.15
CA SER A 23 1.08 -37.42 -30.06
C SER A 23 2.17 -36.43 -30.51
N ASN A 24 2.04 -35.22 -30.03
CA ASN A 24 3.17 -34.40 -29.58
C ASN A 24 2.72 -33.71 -28.29
N GLN A 25 3.11 -34.27 -27.14
CA GLN A 25 2.99 -33.61 -25.84
C GLN A 25 3.99 -32.47 -25.78
N GLY A 26 3.68 -31.38 -26.44
CA GLY A 26 4.18 -30.06 -26.08
C GLY A 26 3.38 -29.63 -24.84
N ASN A 27 4.04 -29.62 -23.69
CA ASN A 27 3.50 -29.12 -22.44
C ASN A 27 3.26 -27.61 -22.59
N THR A 28 2.16 -27.20 -23.23
CA THR A 28 1.68 -25.83 -23.21
C THR A 28 1.05 -25.62 -21.84
N THR A 29 1.85 -25.23 -20.85
CA THR A 29 1.35 -24.65 -19.61
C THR A 29 0.50 -23.44 -20.00
N THR A 30 -0.82 -23.57 -19.94
CA THR A 30 -1.73 -22.43 -20.08
C THR A 30 -1.41 -21.46 -18.96
N LYS A 31 -0.97 -20.23 -19.29
CA LYS A 31 -0.72 -19.17 -18.32
C LYS A 31 -2.01 -18.92 -17.52
N LYS A 32 -1.89 -18.90 -16.19
CA LYS A 32 -3.01 -18.68 -15.28
C LYS A 32 -3.30 -17.18 -15.08
N GLY A 33 -2.26 -16.34 -15.22
CA GLY A 33 -2.35 -14.89 -15.01
C GLY A 33 -2.59 -14.47 -13.56
N GLU A 34 -3.06 -13.27 -13.39
CA GLU A 34 -3.39 -12.69 -12.08
C GLU A 34 -4.74 -13.25 -11.57
N SER A 35 -4.78 -13.70 -10.32
CA SER A 35 -6.02 -14.14 -9.67
C SER A 35 -6.94 -12.93 -9.37
N ALA A 36 -8.13 -13.18 -8.86
CA ALA A 36 -8.89 -12.15 -8.15
C ALA A 36 -8.09 -11.66 -6.93
N ASP A 37 -8.39 -10.44 -6.45
CA ASP A 37 -7.78 -9.87 -5.25
C ASP A 37 -7.97 -10.82 -4.06
N ILE A 38 -6.91 -11.00 -3.26
CA ILE A 38 -6.93 -11.87 -2.08
C ILE A 38 -7.66 -11.19 -0.92
N LEU A 39 -7.39 -9.89 -0.72
CA LEU A 39 -8.15 -9.01 0.16
C LEU A 39 -8.75 -7.90 -0.70
N PRO A 40 -9.96 -8.11 -1.25
CA PRO A 40 -10.58 -7.16 -2.16
C PRO A 40 -11.11 -5.93 -1.41
N ARG A 41 -11.22 -4.82 -2.15
CA ARG A 41 -11.96 -3.66 -1.67
C ARG A 41 -13.45 -3.98 -1.61
N ASN A 42 -14.07 -3.73 -0.45
CA ASN A 42 -15.51 -3.90 -0.29
C ASN A 42 -16.27 -2.80 -1.00
N ALA A 43 -17.48 -3.12 -1.45
CA ALA A 43 -18.39 -2.11 -1.98
C ALA A 43 -18.74 -1.09 -0.89
N VAL A 44 -18.72 0.19 -1.25
CA VAL A 44 -19.10 1.28 -0.33
C VAL A 44 -20.61 1.44 -0.35
N SER A 45 -21.21 1.55 0.82
CA SER A 45 -22.63 1.89 1.00
C SER A 45 -22.82 2.61 2.33
N SER A 46 -23.89 3.38 2.46
CA SER A 46 -24.28 4.06 3.69
C SER A 46 -25.78 4.30 3.72
N ASP A 47 -26.37 4.20 4.91
CA ASP A 47 -27.76 4.64 5.17
C ASP A 47 -27.85 6.11 5.58
N VAL A 48 -26.69 6.79 5.72
CA VAL A 48 -26.62 8.20 6.11
C VAL A 48 -26.97 9.07 4.92
N LYS A 49 -27.96 9.93 5.08
CA LYS A 49 -28.32 10.91 4.05
C LYS A 49 -27.29 12.05 4.01
N ILE A 50 -26.55 12.15 2.94
CA ILE A 50 -25.60 13.24 2.74
C ILE A 50 -26.36 14.49 2.21
N PRO A 51 -26.19 15.69 2.82
CA PRO A 51 -26.81 16.91 2.35
C PRO A 51 -26.41 17.28 0.90
N ASP A 52 -27.34 17.85 0.16
CA ASP A 52 -27.09 18.26 -1.25
C ASP A 52 -26.01 19.35 -1.39
N ASP A 53 -25.79 20.17 -0.35
CA ASP A 53 -24.77 21.22 -0.28
C ASP A 53 -23.43 20.75 0.28
N PHE A 54 -23.34 19.48 0.70
CA PHE A 54 -22.07 18.89 1.17
C PHE A 54 -21.09 18.82 0.00
N LYS A 55 -19.83 19.20 0.28
CA LYS A 55 -18.70 19.02 -0.64
C LYS A 55 -17.47 18.54 0.09
N ILE A 56 -16.73 17.64 -0.53
CA ILE A 56 -15.40 17.21 -0.13
C ILE A 56 -14.38 17.65 -1.18
N GLY A 57 -13.26 18.24 -0.73
CA GLY A 57 -12.08 18.52 -1.52
C GLY A 57 -10.97 17.53 -1.21
N MET A 58 -10.19 17.14 -2.21
CA MET A 58 -8.99 16.32 -2.02
C MET A 58 -7.81 16.96 -2.74
N ILE A 59 -6.68 17.04 -2.03
CA ILE A 59 -5.40 17.59 -2.49
C ILE A 59 -4.42 16.43 -2.65
N CYS A 60 -3.88 16.22 -3.85
CA CYS A 60 -2.91 15.17 -4.15
C CYS A 60 -1.59 15.77 -4.59
N LEU A 61 -0.47 15.15 -4.13
CA LEU A 61 0.88 15.53 -4.53
C LEU A 61 1.11 15.28 -6.03
N HIS A 62 0.66 14.12 -6.52
CA HIS A 62 0.74 13.72 -7.94
C HIS A 62 -0.68 13.44 -8.49
N ASP A 63 -0.76 12.63 -9.52
CA ASP A 63 -2.00 12.20 -10.17
C ASP A 63 -2.15 10.67 -10.19
N GLU A 64 -3.05 10.13 -10.99
CA GLU A 64 -3.31 8.69 -11.11
C GLU A 64 -2.13 7.86 -11.62
N ASN A 65 -1.04 8.47 -12.08
CA ASN A 65 0.17 7.76 -12.49
C ASN A 65 1.02 7.32 -11.28
N SER A 66 0.91 8.01 -10.15
CA SER A 66 1.46 7.56 -8.87
C SER A 66 0.58 6.45 -8.29
N THR A 67 1.18 5.32 -7.93
CA THR A 67 0.43 4.21 -7.31
C THR A 67 -0.13 4.60 -5.94
N TYR A 68 0.55 5.49 -5.22
CA TYR A 68 0.11 6.04 -3.94
C TYR A 68 -1.12 6.94 -4.10
N ASP A 69 -1.00 8.04 -4.88
CA ASP A 69 -2.08 9.00 -5.06
C ASP A 69 -3.32 8.35 -5.70
N ASN A 70 -3.11 7.38 -6.60
CA ASN A 70 -4.21 6.65 -7.22
C ASN A 70 -5.06 5.85 -6.22
N ASN A 71 -4.50 5.39 -5.09
CA ASN A 71 -5.30 4.74 -4.04
C ASN A 71 -6.32 5.69 -3.42
N PHE A 72 -5.96 6.96 -3.19
CA PHE A 72 -6.88 7.98 -2.66
C PHE A 72 -7.90 8.39 -3.69
N ILE A 73 -7.46 8.68 -4.92
CA ILE A 73 -8.33 9.11 -6.03
C ILE A 73 -9.38 8.03 -6.31
N SER A 74 -8.97 6.77 -6.43
CA SER A 74 -9.87 5.65 -6.70
C SER A 74 -10.82 5.38 -5.53
N ALA A 75 -10.34 5.49 -4.30
CA ALA A 75 -11.17 5.32 -3.10
C ALA A 75 -12.25 6.40 -3.00
N LEU A 76 -11.89 7.68 -3.21
CA LEU A 76 -12.87 8.78 -3.17
C LEU A 76 -13.89 8.68 -4.31
N LYS A 77 -13.47 8.25 -5.51
CA LYS A 77 -14.39 7.95 -6.62
C LYS A 77 -15.37 6.83 -6.26
N SER A 78 -14.87 5.74 -5.65
CA SER A 78 -15.73 4.64 -5.18
C SER A 78 -16.72 5.07 -4.10
N VAL A 79 -16.27 5.90 -3.15
CA VAL A 79 -17.14 6.47 -2.10
C VAL A 79 -18.18 7.40 -2.71
N LYS A 80 -17.81 8.23 -3.68
CA LYS A 80 -18.76 9.08 -4.43
C LYS A 80 -19.89 8.25 -5.03
N GLU A 81 -19.54 7.16 -5.72
CA GLU A 81 -20.54 6.26 -6.33
C GLU A 81 -21.38 5.56 -5.26
N GLY A 82 -20.75 5.01 -4.23
CA GLY A 82 -21.42 4.25 -3.17
C GLY A 82 -22.35 5.08 -2.29
N LEU A 83 -22.06 6.36 -2.09
CA LEU A 83 -22.91 7.30 -1.36
C LEU A 83 -23.87 8.09 -2.25
N GLY A 84 -23.81 7.93 -3.58
CA GLY A 84 -24.63 8.64 -4.53
C GLY A 84 -24.34 10.15 -4.59
N LEU A 85 -23.07 10.55 -4.35
CA LEU A 85 -22.68 11.96 -4.44
C LEU A 85 -22.65 12.43 -5.90
N LYS A 86 -23.03 13.66 -6.12
CA LYS A 86 -22.98 14.31 -7.43
C LYS A 86 -21.54 14.71 -7.79
N ASP A 87 -21.29 14.98 -9.08
CA ASP A 87 -19.96 15.39 -9.56
C ASP A 87 -19.45 16.66 -8.88
N GLU A 88 -20.34 17.64 -8.66
CA GLU A 88 -20.04 18.91 -8.02
C GLU A 88 -19.76 18.81 -6.50
N GLN A 89 -20.04 17.65 -5.89
CA GLN A 89 -19.80 17.41 -4.46
C GLN A 89 -18.39 16.86 -4.18
N VAL A 90 -17.65 16.41 -5.19
CA VAL A 90 -16.31 15.85 -5.05
C VAL A 90 -15.33 16.62 -5.93
N ILE A 91 -14.36 17.28 -5.31
CA ILE A 91 -13.38 18.12 -6.01
C ILE A 91 -11.99 17.55 -5.72
N ILE A 92 -11.30 17.09 -6.77
CA ILE A 92 -9.94 16.56 -6.66
C ILE A 92 -8.99 17.52 -7.35
N VAL A 93 -7.93 17.94 -6.66
CA VAL A 93 -6.86 18.76 -7.21
C VAL A 93 -5.54 17.99 -7.09
N THR A 94 -4.82 17.91 -8.19
CA THR A 94 -3.59 17.10 -8.32
C THR A 94 -2.38 17.97 -8.64
N GLY A 95 -1.17 17.45 -8.42
CA GLY A 95 0.06 18.17 -8.69
C GLY A 95 0.34 19.32 -7.71
N ILE A 96 -0.13 19.18 -6.48
CA ILE A 96 0.05 20.18 -5.43
C ILE A 96 1.28 19.82 -4.58
N GLY A 97 2.30 20.66 -4.61
CA GLY A 97 3.56 20.43 -3.91
C GLY A 97 3.45 20.42 -2.39
N GLU A 98 4.46 19.87 -1.74
CA GLU A 98 4.64 19.89 -0.29
C GLU A 98 5.20 21.27 0.17
N ASP A 99 4.54 22.33 -0.27
CA ASP A 99 4.90 23.73 -0.04
C ASP A 99 3.63 24.60 0.16
N ASN A 100 3.78 25.92 0.10
CA ASN A 100 2.65 26.83 0.29
C ASN A 100 1.49 26.63 -0.71
N SER A 101 1.72 25.96 -1.85
CA SER A 101 0.66 25.64 -2.79
C SER A 101 -0.42 24.74 -2.18
N CYS A 102 -0.05 23.90 -1.20
CA CYS A 102 -1.01 23.09 -0.43
C CYS A 102 -1.94 23.97 0.42
N TYR A 103 -1.39 24.98 1.13
CA TYR A 103 -2.21 25.93 1.89
C TYR A 103 -3.15 26.71 0.96
N ASP A 104 -2.66 27.21 -0.17
CA ASP A 104 -3.45 27.98 -1.13
C ASP A 104 -4.60 27.12 -1.72
N ALA A 105 -4.32 25.86 -2.04
CA ALA A 105 -5.33 24.90 -2.49
C ALA A 105 -6.39 24.61 -1.41
N ALA A 106 -5.96 24.41 -0.16
CA ALA A 106 -6.86 24.18 0.96
C ALA A 106 -7.77 25.37 1.21
N VAL A 107 -7.24 26.60 1.14
CA VAL A 107 -8.01 27.84 1.26
C VAL A 107 -9.01 28.00 0.09
N ASP A 108 -8.62 27.72 -1.15
CA ASP A 108 -9.53 27.76 -2.29
C ASP A 108 -10.70 26.78 -2.13
N LEU A 109 -10.41 25.55 -1.72
CA LEU A 109 -11.43 24.53 -1.47
C LEU A 109 -12.37 24.93 -0.34
N ALA A 110 -11.86 25.50 0.75
CA ALA A 110 -12.67 25.97 1.88
C ALA A 110 -13.53 27.17 1.51
N LYS A 111 -12.90 28.23 1.01
CA LYS A 111 -13.52 29.55 0.85
C LYS A 111 -14.32 29.70 -0.45
N ASN A 112 -13.75 29.26 -1.58
CA ASN A 112 -14.31 29.52 -2.90
C ASN A 112 -15.18 28.36 -3.41
N LYS A 113 -14.80 27.11 -3.08
CA LYS A 113 -15.56 25.91 -3.46
C LYS A 113 -16.61 25.51 -2.43
N GLY A 114 -16.45 25.93 -1.16
CA GLY A 114 -17.39 25.65 -0.08
C GLY A 114 -17.34 24.21 0.43
N CYS A 115 -16.16 23.56 0.36
CA CYS A 115 -16.00 22.23 0.91
C CYS A 115 -16.19 22.22 2.44
N LYS A 116 -16.85 21.19 2.94
CA LYS A 116 -17.04 20.93 4.37
C LYS A 116 -15.94 20.04 4.93
N VAL A 117 -15.33 19.23 4.07
CA VAL A 117 -14.19 18.37 4.36
C VAL A 117 -13.13 18.64 3.30
N ILE A 118 -11.88 18.75 3.71
CA ILE A 118 -10.71 18.84 2.83
C ILE A 118 -9.70 17.80 3.29
N PHE A 119 -9.29 16.93 2.39
CA PHE A 119 -8.32 15.89 2.64
C PHE A 119 -7.04 16.15 1.84
N ALA A 120 -5.87 15.89 2.42
CA ALA A 120 -4.59 15.95 1.72
C ALA A 120 -3.81 14.62 1.94
N ASP A 121 -3.17 14.12 0.89
CA ASP A 121 -2.60 12.78 0.88
C ASP A 121 -1.10 12.72 1.22
N SER A 122 -0.33 13.77 1.06
CA SER A 122 1.13 13.70 1.18
C SER A 122 1.66 14.14 2.53
N PHE A 123 2.74 13.47 3.00
CA PHE A 123 3.39 13.70 4.30
C PHE A 123 3.72 15.18 4.56
N GLY A 124 4.32 15.87 3.59
CA GLY A 124 4.71 17.28 3.75
C GLY A 124 3.55 18.29 3.69
N HIS A 125 2.32 17.85 3.38
CA HIS A 125 1.12 18.71 3.44
C HIS A 125 0.67 19.04 4.86
N GLU A 126 1.09 18.30 5.89
CA GLU A 126 0.55 18.39 7.26
C GLU A 126 0.58 19.82 7.83
N SER A 127 1.71 20.51 7.73
CA SER A 127 1.88 21.85 8.30
C SER A 127 0.95 22.88 7.65
N PHE A 128 0.74 22.78 6.34
CA PHE A 128 -0.12 23.66 5.55
C PHE A 128 -1.60 23.41 5.83
N MET A 129 -1.99 22.14 5.99
CA MET A 129 -3.33 21.74 6.38
C MET A 129 -3.67 22.23 7.80
N LYS A 130 -2.74 22.14 8.77
CA LYS A 130 -2.91 22.70 10.12
C LYS A 130 -3.07 24.21 10.10
N GLN A 131 -2.35 24.92 9.24
CA GLN A 131 -2.50 26.35 9.07
C GLN A 131 -3.90 26.70 8.58
N ALA A 132 -4.38 26.06 7.52
CA ALA A 132 -5.71 26.28 6.97
C ALA A 132 -6.82 25.92 8.00
N ALA A 133 -6.65 24.83 8.77
CA ALA A 133 -7.62 24.42 9.79
C ALA A 133 -7.83 25.49 10.86
N LYS A 134 -6.79 26.19 11.29
CA LYS A 134 -6.90 27.30 12.26
C LYS A 134 -7.69 28.48 11.72
N GLU A 135 -7.61 28.77 10.42
CA GLU A 135 -8.30 29.90 9.80
C GLU A 135 -9.75 29.60 9.43
N TYR A 136 -10.07 28.33 9.18
CA TYR A 136 -11.40 27.87 8.74
C TYR A 136 -12.02 26.87 9.72
N PRO A 137 -12.36 27.28 10.96
CA PRO A 137 -12.82 26.37 12.01
C PRO A 137 -14.15 25.66 11.70
N GLY A 138 -14.89 26.11 10.69
CA GLY A 138 -16.12 25.46 10.21
C GLY A 138 -15.92 24.39 9.14
N VAL A 139 -14.68 24.10 8.76
CA VAL A 139 -14.29 23.08 7.77
C VAL A 139 -13.42 22.03 8.45
N GLN A 140 -13.63 20.75 8.15
CA GLN A 140 -12.79 19.66 8.64
C GLN A 140 -11.60 19.44 7.70
N PHE A 141 -10.40 19.39 8.25
CA PHE A 141 -9.16 19.15 7.54
C PHE A 141 -8.61 17.81 7.94
N CYS A 142 -8.53 16.89 6.99
CA CYS A 142 -8.05 15.53 7.20
C CYS A 142 -6.75 15.32 6.41
N HIS A 143 -5.84 14.55 6.96
CA HIS A 143 -4.53 14.39 6.37
C HIS A 143 -4.03 12.94 6.52
N ALA A 144 -3.52 12.34 5.46
CA ALA A 144 -2.86 11.05 5.51
C ALA A 144 -1.41 11.20 5.98
N THR A 145 -0.89 10.17 6.66
CA THR A 145 0.52 10.06 7.09
C THR A 145 0.99 11.10 8.12
N GLY A 146 0.13 12.03 8.54
CA GLY A 146 0.46 13.03 9.52
C GLY A 146 0.74 12.46 10.91
N THR A 147 1.51 13.19 11.71
CA THR A 147 2.01 12.68 13.00
C THR A 147 1.51 13.45 14.20
N SER A 148 0.91 14.63 14.02
CA SER A 148 0.78 15.60 15.10
C SER A 148 -0.67 16.10 15.37
N ALA A 149 -1.71 15.42 14.90
CA ALA A 149 -3.09 15.88 15.12
C ALA A 149 -3.46 15.93 16.60
N LYS A 150 -3.16 14.88 17.37
CA LYS A 150 -3.39 14.86 18.83
C LYS A 150 -2.60 15.92 19.56
N LEU A 151 -1.31 16.06 19.25
CA LEU A 151 -0.43 17.06 19.84
C LEU A 151 -0.87 18.49 19.52
N ALA A 152 -1.31 18.74 18.29
CA ALA A 152 -1.73 20.06 17.84
C ALA A 152 -2.99 20.57 18.55
N GLY A 153 -3.87 19.68 18.97
CA GLY A 153 -5.11 20.02 19.67
C GLY A 153 -6.05 20.91 18.86
N ILE A 154 -6.01 20.85 17.53
CA ILE A 154 -6.84 21.63 16.62
C ILE A 154 -8.10 20.81 16.34
N ALA A 155 -9.26 21.24 16.84
CA ALA A 155 -10.49 20.46 16.86
C ALA A 155 -11.02 20.02 15.48
N ASN A 156 -10.61 20.67 14.40
CA ASN A 156 -11.00 20.38 13.03
C ASN A 156 -9.82 19.94 12.15
N PHE A 157 -8.74 19.41 12.76
CA PHE A 157 -7.62 18.82 12.07
C PHE A 157 -7.41 17.37 12.52
N HIS A 158 -7.31 16.44 11.57
CA HIS A 158 -7.35 15.02 11.81
C HIS A 158 -6.30 14.29 10.97
N ASN A 159 -5.63 13.30 11.54
CA ASN A 159 -4.73 12.40 10.82
C ASN A 159 -5.36 11.03 10.62
N ALA A 160 -4.98 10.37 9.55
CA ALA A 160 -5.40 9.00 9.25
C ALA A 160 -4.26 8.19 8.65
N PHE A 161 -4.27 6.90 8.96
CA PHE A 161 -3.41 5.90 8.34
C PHE A 161 -4.11 4.53 8.32
N ALA A 162 -3.35 3.48 7.98
CA ALA A 162 -3.77 2.10 8.14
C ALA A 162 -2.61 1.24 8.64
N SER A 163 -2.91 0.13 9.30
CA SER A 163 -1.95 -0.89 9.72
C SER A 163 -1.37 -1.64 8.52
N ILE A 164 -0.82 -0.88 7.56
CA ILE A 164 -0.34 -1.41 6.27
C ILE A 164 0.79 -2.42 6.45
N TYR A 165 1.48 -2.41 7.60
CA TYR A 165 2.45 -3.43 7.96
C TYR A 165 1.85 -4.85 7.92
N GLU A 166 0.56 -5.05 8.17
CA GLU A 166 -0.12 -6.34 7.99
C GLU A 166 -0.08 -6.80 6.53
N GLY A 167 -0.49 -5.92 5.61
CA GLY A 167 -0.45 -6.19 4.15
C GLY A 167 0.98 -6.35 3.63
N ARG A 168 1.93 -5.57 4.16
CA ARG A 168 3.35 -5.72 3.82
C ARG A 168 3.91 -7.06 4.28
N TYR A 169 3.53 -7.52 5.47
CA TYR A 169 3.89 -8.85 5.97
C TYR A 169 3.35 -9.96 5.04
N LEU A 170 2.08 -9.90 4.65
CA LEU A 170 1.48 -10.85 3.70
C LEU A 170 2.22 -10.88 2.36
N ALA A 171 2.54 -9.71 1.83
CA ALA A 171 3.33 -9.57 0.60
C ALA A 171 4.75 -10.16 0.77
N GLY A 172 5.33 -9.99 1.96
CA GLY A 172 6.60 -10.61 2.36
C GLY A 172 6.53 -12.13 2.37
N VAL A 173 5.45 -12.72 2.88
CA VAL A 173 5.24 -14.18 2.83
C VAL A 173 5.29 -14.69 1.39
N ALA A 174 4.64 -14.01 0.44
CA ALA A 174 4.71 -14.37 -0.98
C ALA A 174 6.15 -14.31 -1.53
N ALA A 175 6.91 -13.27 -1.14
CA ALA A 175 8.31 -13.12 -1.50
C ALA A 175 9.18 -14.29 -0.96
N GLY A 176 9.01 -14.64 0.32
CA GLY A 176 9.75 -15.72 0.97
C GLY A 176 9.45 -17.09 0.36
N LEU A 177 8.20 -17.37 0.02
CA LEU A 177 7.82 -18.60 -0.70
C LEU A 177 8.49 -18.66 -2.09
N LYS A 178 8.56 -17.53 -2.80
CA LYS A 178 9.26 -17.46 -4.09
C LYS A 178 10.75 -17.71 -3.94
N LEU A 179 11.40 -17.16 -2.92
CA LEU A 179 12.80 -17.44 -2.62
C LEU A 179 13.02 -18.93 -2.35
N ASN A 180 12.16 -19.58 -1.56
CA ASN A 180 12.24 -21.01 -1.29
C ASN A 180 12.05 -21.85 -2.56
N GLU A 181 11.14 -21.48 -3.45
CA GLU A 181 10.99 -22.13 -4.75
C GLU A 181 12.29 -22.02 -5.56
N MET A 182 12.89 -20.83 -5.64
CA MET A 182 14.15 -20.61 -6.38
C MET A 182 15.33 -21.42 -5.78
N ILE A 183 15.38 -21.56 -4.45
CA ILE A 183 16.37 -22.43 -3.77
C ILE A 183 16.13 -23.89 -4.12
N LYS A 184 14.87 -24.36 -4.02
CA LYS A 184 14.48 -25.75 -4.32
C LYS A 184 14.78 -26.13 -5.77
N GLU A 185 14.62 -25.20 -6.71
CA GLU A 185 14.93 -25.39 -8.12
C GLU A 185 16.42 -25.26 -8.45
N GLY A 186 17.26 -24.91 -7.49
CA GLY A 186 18.71 -24.70 -7.70
C GLY A 186 19.05 -23.44 -8.49
N LYS A 187 18.10 -22.49 -8.62
CA LYS A 187 18.34 -21.19 -9.26
C LYS A 187 19.22 -20.27 -8.42
N ILE A 188 19.09 -20.38 -7.10
CA ILE A 188 19.92 -19.70 -6.10
C ILE A 188 20.28 -20.67 -4.97
N THR A 189 21.30 -20.32 -4.16
CA THR A 189 21.56 -20.98 -2.87
C THR A 189 20.87 -20.22 -1.74
N ALA A 190 20.78 -20.83 -0.56
CA ALA A 190 20.17 -20.18 0.62
C ALA A 190 20.88 -18.86 0.97
N GLU A 191 22.21 -18.79 0.88
CA GLU A 191 23.02 -17.59 1.15
C GLU A 191 22.81 -16.48 0.13
N LYS A 192 22.19 -16.80 -1.01
CA LYS A 192 21.84 -15.87 -2.08
C LYS A 192 20.37 -15.47 -2.09
N ALA A 193 19.61 -15.84 -1.08
CA ALA A 193 18.24 -15.37 -0.88
C ALA A 193 18.21 -13.91 -0.41
N ILE A 194 18.69 -12.99 -1.28
CA ILE A 194 18.86 -11.57 -0.98
C ILE A 194 17.73 -10.79 -1.64
N ILE A 195 16.91 -10.15 -0.83
CA ILE A 195 15.86 -9.24 -1.28
C ILE A 195 16.47 -7.84 -1.49
N GLY A 196 16.14 -7.19 -2.58
CA GLY A 196 16.38 -5.76 -2.77
C GLY A 196 15.13 -4.96 -2.43
N TYR A 197 15.30 -3.81 -1.78
CA TYR A 197 14.21 -2.92 -1.45
C TYR A 197 14.52 -1.49 -1.90
N VAL A 198 13.64 -0.93 -2.73
CA VAL A 198 13.72 0.47 -3.18
C VAL A 198 12.86 1.31 -2.26
N GLY A 199 13.48 2.07 -1.36
CA GLY A 199 12.80 2.98 -0.44
C GLY A 199 12.78 4.42 -0.96
N ALA A 200 11.79 5.21 -0.57
CA ALA A 200 11.77 6.64 -0.84
C ALA A 200 12.68 7.41 0.14
N PHE A 201 12.35 7.36 1.42
CA PHE A 201 13.03 8.07 2.51
C PHE A 201 13.30 7.12 3.68
N THR A 202 14.05 7.61 4.69
CA THR A 202 14.34 6.86 5.92
C THR A 202 13.31 7.09 7.04
N TYR A 203 12.12 7.58 6.69
CA TYR A 203 11.05 7.80 7.66
C TYR A 203 10.48 6.48 8.23
N ALA A 204 9.90 6.55 9.43
CA ALA A 204 9.29 5.39 10.09
C ALA A 204 8.24 4.68 9.22
N GLU A 205 7.46 5.40 8.41
CA GLU A 205 6.51 4.82 7.46
C GLU A 205 7.17 3.83 6.50
N VAL A 206 8.33 4.20 5.93
CA VAL A 206 9.09 3.34 5.02
C VAL A 206 9.76 2.20 5.78
N VAL A 207 10.33 2.49 6.95
CA VAL A 207 11.04 1.50 7.78
C VAL A 207 10.08 0.44 8.32
N SER A 208 8.91 0.84 8.84
CA SER A 208 7.84 -0.07 9.27
C SER A 208 7.40 -0.99 8.12
N GLY A 209 7.09 -0.40 6.95
CA GLY A 209 6.67 -1.14 5.77
C GLY A 209 7.72 -2.14 5.26
N MET A 210 8.99 -1.75 5.18
CA MET A 210 10.05 -2.64 4.73
C MET A 210 10.38 -3.74 5.75
N THR A 211 10.37 -3.40 7.04
CA THR A 211 10.67 -4.38 8.11
C THR A 211 9.58 -5.42 8.22
N SER A 212 8.30 -5.02 8.17
CA SER A 212 7.19 -5.97 8.17
C SER A 212 7.22 -6.89 6.93
N PHE A 213 7.52 -6.37 5.75
CA PHE A 213 7.74 -7.17 4.55
C PHE A 213 8.88 -8.18 4.73
N TYR A 214 10.01 -7.75 5.28
CA TYR A 214 11.14 -8.62 5.54
C TYR A 214 10.83 -9.72 6.56
N LEU A 215 10.12 -9.38 7.65
CA LEU A 215 9.68 -10.37 8.64
C LEU A 215 8.71 -11.39 8.03
N GLY A 216 7.80 -10.96 7.16
CA GLY A 216 6.93 -11.84 6.40
C GLY A 216 7.72 -12.82 5.53
N ALA A 217 8.73 -12.33 4.81
CA ALA A 217 9.60 -13.18 3.98
C ALA A 217 10.39 -14.19 4.84
N ARG A 218 10.96 -13.75 5.94
CA ARG A 218 11.70 -14.62 6.87
C ARG A 218 10.84 -15.64 7.59
N SER A 219 9.56 -15.37 7.79
CA SER A 219 8.65 -16.33 8.45
C SER A 219 8.54 -17.66 7.70
N VAL A 220 8.84 -17.67 6.41
CA VAL A 220 8.82 -18.85 5.54
C VAL A 220 10.17 -19.17 4.91
N CYS A 221 11.08 -18.21 4.75
CA CYS A 221 12.44 -18.38 4.22
C CYS A 221 13.47 -17.80 5.21
N GLU A 222 13.93 -18.61 6.17
CA GLU A 222 14.81 -18.17 7.26
C GLU A 222 16.14 -17.58 6.78
N SER A 223 16.63 -18.01 5.62
CA SER A 223 17.89 -17.53 5.04
C SER A 223 17.77 -16.18 4.34
N ALA A 224 16.55 -15.64 4.17
CA ALA A 224 16.35 -14.37 3.53
C ALA A 224 17.07 -13.22 4.26
N THR A 225 17.76 -12.38 3.49
CA THR A 225 18.35 -11.10 3.93
C THR A 225 17.84 -10.00 3.01
N MET A 226 17.98 -8.73 3.44
CA MET A 226 17.50 -7.60 2.64
C MET A 226 18.54 -6.49 2.54
N LYS A 227 18.66 -5.92 1.34
CA LYS A 227 19.45 -4.72 1.05
C LYS A 227 18.57 -3.60 0.57
N VAL A 228 18.78 -2.40 1.10
CA VAL A 228 17.91 -1.24 0.84
C VAL A 228 18.69 -0.14 0.16
N ARG A 229 18.11 0.45 -0.90
CA ARG A 229 18.55 1.70 -1.52
C ARG A 229 17.42 2.72 -1.49
N TYR A 230 17.68 3.90 -0.96
CA TYR A 230 16.74 5.01 -0.91
C TYR A 230 16.95 5.95 -2.10
N THR A 231 15.85 6.50 -2.64
CA THR A 231 15.87 7.43 -3.80
C THR A 231 15.87 8.89 -3.39
N GLY A 232 15.41 9.21 -2.18
CA GLY A 232 15.19 10.59 -1.72
C GLY A 232 14.01 11.27 -2.42
N SER A 233 13.03 10.48 -2.90
CA SER A 233 11.82 10.97 -3.54
C SER A 233 10.70 9.95 -3.35
N TRP A 234 9.46 10.42 -3.17
CA TRP A 234 8.27 9.55 -3.18
C TRP A 234 8.03 8.98 -4.57
N TYR A 235 8.17 9.78 -5.61
CA TYR A 235 7.97 9.39 -7.00
C TYR A 235 9.10 9.93 -7.88
N ASP A 236 9.95 9.05 -8.39
CA ASP A 236 10.97 9.36 -9.40
C ASP A 236 11.30 8.08 -10.18
N GLN A 237 10.63 7.92 -11.31
CA GLN A 237 10.74 6.70 -12.11
C GLN A 237 12.19 6.37 -12.51
N ALA A 238 13.00 7.39 -12.81
CA ALA A 238 14.40 7.17 -13.22
C ALA A 238 15.25 6.70 -12.05
N LYS A 239 15.15 7.36 -10.88
CA LYS A 239 15.90 6.98 -9.67
C LYS A 239 15.46 5.61 -9.14
N GLU A 240 14.17 5.31 -9.15
CA GLU A 240 13.65 4.02 -8.72
C GLU A 240 14.13 2.90 -9.61
N GLN A 241 14.12 3.11 -10.94
CA GLN A 241 14.66 2.15 -11.91
C GLN A 241 16.16 1.94 -11.74
N GLU A 242 16.93 3.01 -11.51
CA GLU A 242 18.38 2.94 -11.25
C GLU A 242 18.69 2.20 -9.95
N ALA A 243 17.95 2.50 -8.87
CA ALA A 243 18.11 1.82 -7.58
C ALA A 243 17.83 0.31 -7.70
N ALA A 244 16.72 -0.08 -8.37
CA ALA A 244 16.39 -1.47 -8.61
C ALA A 244 17.44 -2.18 -9.48
N ASN A 245 17.91 -1.55 -10.56
CA ASN A 245 18.99 -2.09 -11.40
C ASN A 245 20.28 -2.30 -10.61
N SER A 246 20.65 -1.34 -9.74
CA SER A 246 21.83 -1.46 -8.89
C SER A 246 21.70 -2.60 -7.87
N LEU A 247 20.54 -2.74 -7.22
CA LEU A 247 20.25 -3.86 -6.31
C LEU A 247 20.40 -5.21 -7.02
N ILE A 248 19.90 -5.33 -8.25
CA ILE A 248 20.00 -6.56 -9.04
C ILE A 248 21.44 -6.84 -9.50
N THR A 249 22.08 -5.87 -10.14
CA THR A 249 23.33 -6.11 -10.89
C THR A 249 24.60 -5.98 -10.05
N GLN A 250 24.59 -5.08 -9.06
CA GLN A 250 25.76 -4.80 -8.21
C GLN A 250 25.66 -5.50 -6.85
N ASP A 251 24.44 -5.49 -6.25
CA ASP A 251 24.24 -5.98 -4.89
C ASP A 251 23.80 -7.45 -4.83
N GLY A 252 23.47 -8.05 -6.00
CA GLY A 252 23.15 -9.46 -6.12
C GLY A 252 21.76 -9.84 -5.56
N CYS A 253 20.85 -8.90 -5.53
CA CYS A 253 19.46 -9.15 -5.11
C CYS A 253 18.71 -9.96 -6.18
N VAL A 254 17.93 -10.94 -5.75
CA VAL A 254 17.26 -11.92 -6.61
C VAL A 254 15.74 -11.77 -6.64
N LEU A 255 15.21 -10.87 -5.80
CA LEU A 255 13.82 -10.44 -5.73
C LEU A 255 13.81 -8.97 -5.28
N ILE A 256 12.94 -8.15 -5.87
CA ILE A 256 12.84 -6.72 -5.54
C ILE A 256 11.46 -6.41 -4.97
N SER A 257 11.43 -5.57 -3.94
CA SER A 257 10.24 -4.85 -3.49
C SER A 257 10.51 -3.36 -3.39
N GLN A 258 9.48 -2.55 -3.18
CA GLN A 258 9.62 -1.11 -3.10
C GLN A 258 8.65 -0.48 -2.10
N HIS A 259 9.01 0.74 -1.65
CA HIS A 259 8.18 1.72 -0.98
C HIS A 259 8.45 3.08 -1.64
N ALA A 260 8.17 3.13 -2.93
CA ALA A 260 8.27 4.26 -3.83
C ALA A 260 7.20 4.06 -4.92
N ASP A 261 6.70 5.12 -5.52
CA ASP A 261 5.33 5.17 -6.07
C ASP A 261 5.26 5.09 -7.60
N SER A 262 6.43 5.01 -8.28
CA SER A 262 6.48 4.89 -9.74
C SER A 262 6.54 3.44 -10.23
N LEU A 263 6.45 3.27 -11.55
CA LEU A 263 6.68 1.99 -12.21
C LEU A 263 8.16 1.70 -12.51
N GLY A 264 9.11 2.48 -11.93
CA GLY A 264 10.55 2.35 -12.20
C GLY A 264 11.10 1.00 -11.75
N ALA A 265 10.88 0.61 -10.49
CA ALA A 265 11.36 -0.66 -9.95
C ALA A 265 10.69 -1.89 -10.62
N PRO A 266 9.36 -1.96 -10.82
CA PRO A 266 8.71 -3.03 -11.60
C PRO A 266 9.25 -3.17 -13.02
N THR A 267 9.51 -2.03 -13.71
CA THR A 267 10.07 -2.04 -15.06
C THR A 267 11.48 -2.62 -15.10
N ALA A 268 12.33 -2.23 -14.13
CA ALA A 268 13.68 -2.81 -14.01
C ALA A 268 13.62 -4.34 -13.79
N CYS A 269 12.70 -4.79 -12.94
CA CYS A 269 12.49 -6.21 -12.66
C CYS A 269 12.04 -6.98 -13.90
N GLU A 270 11.09 -6.44 -14.67
CA GLU A 270 10.62 -7.08 -15.90
C GLU A 270 11.73 -7.22 -16.94
N LEU A 271 12.55 -6.18 -17.12
CA LEU A 271 13.70 -6.19 -18.02
C LEU A 271 14.77 -7.20 -17.58
N ALA A 272 15.03 -7.30 -16.29
CA ALA A 272 16.03 -8.19 -15.70
C ALA A 272 15.50 -9.62 -15.46
N LYS A 273 14.19 -9.86 -15.60
CA LYS A 273 13.51 -11.12 -15.27
C LYS A 273 13.68 -11.53 -13.80
N VAL A 274 13.65 -10.55 -12.92
CA VAL A 274 13.74 -10.73 -11.47
C VAL A 274 12.35 -10.56 -10.86
N PRO A 275 11.87 -11.47 -9.99
CA PRO A 275 10.58 -11.34 -9.34
C PRO A 275 10.41 -10.01 -8.61
N ASN A 276 9.20 -9.43 -8.68
CA ASN A 276 8.85 -8.18 -8.03
C ASN A 276 7.61 -8.33 -7.15
N VAL A 277 7.67 -7.79 -5.93
CA VAL A 277 6.53 -7.59 -5.03
C VAL A 277 6.32 -6.10 -4.87
N SER A 278 5.21 -5.60 -5.39
CA SER A 278 4.95 -4.16 -5.46
C SER A 278 4.27 -3.59 -4.21
N TYR A 279 4.00 -2.31 -4.23
CA TYR A 279 3.29 -1.55 -3.19
C TYR A 279 2.30 -0.58 -3.82
N ASN A 280 1.25 -0.23 -3.07
CA ASN A 280 0.15 0.69 -3.40
C ASN A 280 -0.80 0.25 -4.53
N GLY A 281 -0.45 -0.71 -5.35
CA GLY A 281 -1.33 -1.20 -6.41
C GLY A 281 -0.70 -2.28 -7.26
N SER A 282 -1.52 -2.99 -8.06
CA SER A 282 -1.00 -3.98 -9.00
C SER A 282 -0.16 -3.31 -10.08
N THR A 283 1.09 -3.73 -10.20
CA THR A 283 1.99 -3.36 -11.29
C THR A 283 2.09 -4.47 -12.35
N TYR A 284 1.11 -5.37 -12.39
CA TYR A 284 1.05 -6.48 -13.35
C TYR A 284 1.20 -6.01 -14.80
N SER A 285 0.63 -4.85 -15.15
CA SER A 285 0.74 -4.29 -16.50
C SER A 285 2.18 -3.94 -16.89
N ALA A 286 3.03 -3.55 -15.93
CA ALA A 286 4.44 -3.21 -16.14
C ALA A 286 5.37 -4.41 -16.01
N GLY A 287 4.93 -5.47 -15.30
CA GLY A 287 5.77 -6.63 -14.98
C GLY A 287 5.05 -7.97 -15.09
N LYS A 288 4.41 -8.29 -16.22
CA LYS A 288 3.61 -9.52 -16.40
C LYS A 288 4.36 -10.82 -16.09
N ASN A 289 5.70 -10.83 -16.28
CA ASN A 289 6.52 -12.02 -16.07
C ASN A 289 7.29 -11.98 -14.76
N THR A 290 7.13 -10.92 -13.93
CA THR A 290 7.91 -10.71 -12.71
C THR A 290 7.08 -10.29 -11.52
N PHE A 291 5.95 -9.57 -11.71
CA PHE A 291 5.03 -9.20 -10.64
C PHE A 291 4.49 -10.44 -9.91
N ILE A 292 4.48 -10.41 -8.59
CA ILE A 292 3.91 -11.47 -7.73
C ILE A 292 2.59 -10.99 -7.12
N VAL A 293 2.62 -9.93 -6.33
CA VAL A 293 1.50 -9.37 -5.56
C VAL A 293 1.82 -7.95 -5.11
N SER A 294 0.79 -7.18 -4.74
CA SER A 294 0.95 -5.87 -4.09
C SER A 294 -0.01 -5.72 -2.91
N SER A 295 0.47 -5.15 -1.82
CA SER A 295 -0.39 -4.62 -0.75
C SER A 295 -0.70 -3.15 -0.98
N ALA A 296 -1.85 -2.68 -0.51
CA ALA A 296 -2.26 -1.29 -0.62
C ALA A 296 -3.17 -0.88 0.53
N ILE A 297 -3.24 0.41 0.81
CA ILE A 297 -4.26 0.99 1.68
C ILE A 297 -5.52 1.22 0.86
N ASN A 298 -6.66 0.78 1.37
CA ASN A 298 -7.97 1.16 0.88
C ASN A 298 -8.52 2.32 1.73
N TRP A 299 -8.52 3.50 1.16
CA TRP A 299 -8.96 4.71 1.84
C TRP A 299 -10.49 4.90 1.87
N ALA A 300 -11.24 4.05 1.18
CA ALA A 300 -12.71 4.16 1.12
C ALA A 300 -13.39 4.09 2.51
N PRO A 301 -12.97 3.22 3.46
CA PRO A 301 -13.53 3.21 4.80
C PRO A 301 -13.35 4.56 5.52
N TYR A 302 -12.18 5.18 5.41
CA TYR A 302 -11.92 6.48 6.02
C TYR A 302 -12.72 7.61 5.36
N PHE A 303 -12.73 7.69 4.02
CA PHE A 303 -13.54 8.71 3.32
C PHE A 303 -15.03 8.58 3.66
N ARG A 304 -15.56 7.36 3.69
CA ARG A 304 -16.94 7.15 4.13
C ARG A 304 -17.15 7.65 5.55
N TYR A 305 -16.27 7.28 6.48
CA TYR A 305 -16.33 7.68 7.89
C TYR A 305 -16.40 9.21 8.04
N ILE A 306 -15.45 9.95 7.47
CA ILE A 306 -15.41 11.42 7.64
C ILE A 306 -16.60 12.13 6.99
N ILE A 307 -17.10 11.63 5.83
CA ILE A 307 -18.28 12.17 5.18
C ILE A 307 -19.53 11.93 6.04
N GLU A 308 -19.69 10.73 6.59
CA GLU A 308 -20.81 10.40 7.48
C GLU A 308 -20.78 11.20 8.77
N GLN A 309 -19.62 11.37 9.41
CA GLN A 309 -19.47 12.16 10.64
C GLN A 309 -19.91 13.61 10.41
N VAL A 310 -19.44 14.23 9.34
CA VAL A 310 -19.84 15.61 9.00
C VAL A 310 -21.33 15.70 8.64
N ALA A 311 -21.88 14.74 7.92
CA ALA A 311 -23.31 14.71 7.58
C ALA A 311 -24.22 14.58 8.80
N LYS A 312 -23.76 13.87 9.84
CA LYS A 312 -24.46 13.70 11.12
C LYS A 312 -24.21 14.86 12.10
N GLY A 313 -23.21 15.71 11.83
CA GLY A 313 -22.75 16.73 12.80
C GLY A 313 -21.97 16.13 13.97
N GLU A 314 -21.37 14.98 13.80
CA GLU A 314 -20.55 14.26 14.78
C GLU A 314 -19.06 14.61 14.62
N ALA A 315 -18.30 14.43 15.68
CA ALA A 315 -16.86 14.68 15.65
C ALA A 315 -16.11 13.61 14.84
N ILE A 316 -15.03 14.01 14.20
CA ILE A 316 -14.04 13.11 13.59
C ILE A 316 -12.93 12.85 14.62
N ASP A 317 -12.45 11.61 14.72
CA ASP A 317 -11.33 11.27 15.59
C ASP A 317 -10.06 12.05 15.19
N ALA A 318 -9.28 12.47 16.17
CA ALA A 318 -8.03 13.20 15.91
C ALA A 318 -7.02 12.35 15.11
N ASP A 319 -6.96 11.06 15.42
CA ASP A 319 -6.20 10.05 14.67
C ASP A 319 -7.08 8.84 14.41
N TRP A 320 -7.06 8.35 13.18
CA TRP A 320 -7.78 7.16 12.75
C TRP A 320 -6.83 6.17 12.06
N CYS A 321 -6.89 4.91 12.44
CA CYS A 321 -6.12 3.85 11.80
C CYS A 321 -7.02 2.67 11.46
N GLY A 322 -7.07 2.32 10.17
CA GLY A 322 -7.76 1.11 9.73
C GLY A 322 -6.79 -0.07 9.59
N ASP A 323 -7.34 -1.27 9.47
CA ASP A 323 -6.63 -2.56 9.41
C ASP A 323 -7.26 -3.50 8.37
N ILE A 324 -6.87 -4.77 8.37
CA ILE A 324 -7.50 -5.80 7.51
C ILE A 324 -8.99 -5.93 7.86
N ALA A 325 -9.37 -5.94 9.14
CA ALA A 325 -10.75 -6.15 9.58
C ALA A 325 -11.69 -5.01 9.16
N SER A 326 -11.20 -3.77 9.17
CA SER A 326 -11.91 -2.58 8.67
C SER A 326 -11.91 -2.45 7.14
N ASN A 327 -11.26 -3.38 6.43
CA ASN A 327 -11.02 -3.34 4.99
C ASN A 327 -10.17 -2.13 4.54
N SER A 328 -9.31 -1.62 5.41
CA SER A 328 -8.37 -0.55 5.07
C SER A 328 -7.03 -1.07 4.57
N VAL A 329 -6.70 -2.34 4.84
CA VAL A 329 -5.55 -3.04 4.26
C VAL A 329 -6.07 -4.05 3.25
N VAL A 330 -5.56 -3.98 2.02
CA VAL A 330 -5.96 -4.85 0.90
C VAL A 330 -4.74 -5.50 0.26
N LEU A 331 -4.97 -6.63 -0.41
CA LEU A 331 -3.96 -7.37 -1.15
C LEU A 331 -4.51 -7.70 -2.54
N THR A 332 -3.77 -7.34 -3.57
CA THR A 332 -4.15 -7.56 -4.98
C THR A 332 -4.22 -9.04 -5.32
N GLY A 333 -4.66 -9.35 -6.52
CA GLY A 333 -4.51 -10.65 -7.13
C GLY A 333 -3.04 -11.09 -7.18
N ILE A 334 -2.83 -12.38 -7.07
CA ILE A 334 -1.51 -13.00 -7.19
C ILE A 334 -1.29 -13.43 -8.64
N ASN A 335 -0.17 -13.03 -9.22
CA ASN A 335 0.26 -13.55 -10.51
C ASN A 335 0.72 -15.00 -10.37
N GLN A 336 -0.17 -15.94 -10.66
CA GLN A 336 0.03 -17.38 -10.50
C GLN A 336 1.06 -17.96 -11.47
N ASP A 337 1.48 -17.21 -12.50
CA ASP A 337 2.55 -17.61 -13.42
C ASP A 337 3.96 -17.32 -12.85
N VAL A 338 4.04 -16.48 -11.81
CA VAL A 338 5.30 -16.04 -11.19
C VAL A 338 5.40 -16.47 -9.74
N ALA A 339 4.32 -16.38 -8.98
CA ALA A 339 4.29 -16.78 -7.57
C ALA A 339 4.60 -18.27 -7.39
N ALA A 340 5.16 -18.65 -6.25
CA ALA A 340 5.36 -20.04 -5.88
C ALA A 340 4.03 -20.76 -5.68
N GLU A 341 4.00 -22.07 -5.93
CA GLU A 341 2.85 -22.92 -5.64
C GLU A 341 2.49 -22.86 -4.15
N GLY A 342 1.19 -22.80 -3.82
CA GLY A 342 0.70 -22.72 -2.45
C GLY A 342 0.74 -21.31 -1.83
N THR A 343 1.10 -20.28 -2.60
CA THR A 343 1.18 -18.90 -2.08
C THR A 343 -0.18 -18.38 -1.60
N ILE A 344 -1.25 -18.63 -2.35
CA ILE A 344 -2.61 -18.17 -1.98
C ILE A 344 -3.07 -18.83 -0.68
N GLU A 345 -2.87 -20.13 -0.55
CA GLU A 345 -3.24 -20.92 0.62
C GLU A 345 -2.50 -20.43 1.87
N LYS A 346 -1.18 -20.19 1.73
CA LYS A 346 -0.36 -19.72 2.85
C LYS A 346 -0.73 -18.30 3.28
N ILE A 347 -0.99 -17.40 2.35
CA ILE A 347 -1.45 -16.05 2.68
C ILE A 347 -2.80 -16.09 3.42
N ASN A 348 -3.76 -16.89 2.96
CA ASN A 348 -5.06 -17.04 3.63
C ASN A 348 -4.94 -17.63 5.05
N GLU A 349 -3.95 -18.49 5.31
CA GLU A 349 -3.62 -18.98 6.66
C GLU A 349 -3.11 -17.84 7.54
N VAL A 350 -2.19 -17.01 7.01
CA VAL A 350 -1.60 -15.90 7.76
C VAL A 350 -2.63 -14.79 8.03
N ILE A 351 -3.53 -14.48 7.08
CA ILE A 351 -4.64 -13.53 7.29
C ILE A 351 -5.45 -13.93 8.52
N LYS A 352 -5.85 -15.21 8.63
CA LYS A 352 -6.60 -15.70 9.79
C LYS A 352 -5.84 -15.53 11.10
N SER A 353 -4.51 -15.65 11.08
CA SER A 353 -3.67 -15.49 12.26
C SER A 353 -3.54 -14.03 12.68
N LEU A 354 -3.54 -13.09 11.71
CA LEU A 354 -3.61 -11.65 11.98
C LEU A 354 -4.98 -11.28 12.55
N GLU A 355 -6.07 -11.68 11.89
CA GLU A 355 -7.45 -11.37 12.30
C GLU A 355 -7.83 -11.88 13.69
N ASN A 356 -7.30 -13.04 14.10
CA ASN A 356 -7.59 -13.62 15.42
C ASN A 356 -6.57 -13.21 16.50
N GLY A 357 -5.59 -12.36 16.18
CA GLY A 357 -4.57 -11.86 17.09
C GLY A 357 -3.52 -12.88 17.53
N SER A 358 -3.44 -14.05 16.87
CA SER A 358 -2.41 -15.06 17.20
C SER A 358 -1.04 -14.76 16.56
N LEU A 359 -0.98 -13.80 15.65
CA LEU A 359 0.22 -13.32 15.01
C LEU A 359 0.33 -11.81 15.19
N HIS A 360 1.42 -11.36 15.80
CA HIS A 360 1.85 -9.97 15.84
C HIS A 360 3.02 -9.80 14.88
N VAL A 361 2.89 -8.89 13.92
CA VAL A 361 3.91 -8.67 12.87
C VAL A 361 5.27 -8.33 13.48
N PHE A 362 5.30 -7.48 14.49
CA PHE A 362 6.52 -7.04 15.18
C PHE A 362 6.72 -7.77 16.52
N ASP A 363 6.50 -9.10 16.55
CA ASP A 363 6.86 -9.96 17.66
C ASP A 363 8.38 -9.90 17.89
N THR A 364 8.81 -9.38 19.04
CA THR A 364 10.21 -9.13 19.37
C THR A 364 11.03 -10.42 19.55
N SER A 365 10.38 -11.58 19.62
CA SER A 365 11.05 -12.88 19.59
C SER A 365 11.48 -13.31 18.18
N LYS A 366 10.98 -12.65 17.14
CA LYS A 366 11.20 -13.00 15.72
C LYS A 366 12.32 -12.22 15.05
N PHE A 367 12.86 -11.21 15.72
CA PHE A 367 13.97 -10.42 15.19
C PHE A 367 14.94 -10.01 16.32
N THR A 368 16.11 -9.58 15.91
CA THR A 368 17.12 -9.01 16.80
C THR A 368 17.61 -7.68 16.27
N VAL A 369 18.18 -6.88 17.15
CA VAL A 369 18.89 -5.64 16.84
C VAL A 369 20.27 -5.76 17.49
N GLU A 370 21.33 -5.66 16.70
CA GLU A 370 22.72 -5.88 17.16
C GLU A 370 22.88 -7.22 17.92
N GLY A 371 22.24 -8.27 17.41
CA GLY A 371 22.29 -9.63 17.97
C GLY A 371 21.46 -9.86 19.24
N LYS A 372 20.59 -8.92 19.64
CA LYS A 372 19.76 -9.01 20.85
C LYS A 372 18.28 -8.82 20.54
N ASN A 373 17.43 -9.58 21.23
CA ASN A 373 15.99 -9.31 21.20
C ASN A 373 15.69 -8.01 21.94
N LEU A 374 14.76 -7.21 21.39
CA LEU A 374 14.28 -6.01 22.05
C LEU A 374 13.28 -6.36 23.15
N THR A 375 13.49 -5.79 24.34
CA THR A 375 12.57 -5.89 25.47
C THR A 375 11.94 -4.55 25.83
N GLU A 376 12.52 -3.46 25.35
CA GLU A 376 12.07 -2.08 25.52
C GLU A 376 12.49 -1.26 24.30
N TYR A 377 11.62 -0.36 23.86
CA TYR A 377 11.93 0.63 22.84
C TYR A 377 11.08 1.88 23.06
N LYS A 378 11.72 3.03 23.04
CA LYS A 378 11.04 4.32 23.15
C LYS A 378 10.89 4.92 21.77
N ALA A 379 9.64 5.20 21.36
CA ALA A 379 9.30 5.83 20.09
C ALA A 379 8.70 7.23 20.31
N ASP A 380 8.78 8.07 19.28
CA ASP A 380 7.99 9.28 19.16
C ASP A 380 6.58 8.90 18.65
N VAL A 381 5.60 8.88 19.55
CA VAL A 381 4.25 8.42 19.27
C VAL A 381 3.22 9.52 19.10
N ASP A 382 3.63 10.79 19.22
CA ASP A 382 2.74 11.96 19.14
C ASP A 382 3.24 13.06 18.19
N GLY A 383 4.43 12.89 17.59
CA GLY A 383 5.01 13.81 16.61
C GLY A 383 5.68 15.03 17.23
N ASP A 384 6.12 14.94 18.51
CA ASP A 384 6.88 16.02 19.17
C ASP A 384 8.40 15.89 18.96
N PHE A 385 8.83 14.89 18.19
CA PHE A 385 10.23 14.52 17.90
C PHE A 385 11.03 14.07 19.12
N LYS A 386 10.34 13.56 20.16
CA LYS A 386 10.98 12.97 21.35
C LYS A 386 10.59 11.50 21.50
N PRO A 387 11.52 10.57 21.29
CA PRO A 387 11.28 9.15 21.49
C PRO A 387 11.27 8.85 23.01
N ASP A 388 10.18 9.10 23.69
CA ASP A 388 10.08 8.98 25.15
C ASP A 388 9.08 7.91 25.64
N THR A 389 8.22 7.40 24.76
CA THR A 389 7.16 6.46 25.12
C THR A 389 7.54 5.02 24.77
N ASN A 390 7.54 4.12 25.77
CA ASN A 390 7.79 2.70 25.52
C ASN A 390 6.63 2.07 24.76
N VAL A 391 6.92 1.43 23.63
CA VAL A 391 5.96 0.83 22.71
C VAL A 391 6.08 -0.70 22.61
N ILE A 392 6.94 -1.32 23.44
CA ILE A 392 6.99 -2.78 23.52
C ILE A 392 6.15 -3.25 24.71
N HIS A 393 5.10 -4.01 24.42
CA HIS A 393 4.18 -4.59 25.38
C HIS A 393 3.90 -6.04 25.00
N ASP A 394 3.80 -6.93 25.99
CA ASP A 394 3.44 -8.34 25.80
C ASP A 394 4.31 -9.10 24.77
N GLY A 395 5.55 -8.63 24.53
CA GLY A 395 6.51 -9.27 23.63
C GLY A 395 6.39 -8.81 22.16
N TYR A 396 5.66 -7.75 21.86
CA TYR A 396 5.62 -7.16 20.53
C TYR A 396 5.68 -5.63 20.56
N PHE A 397 6.07 -5.03 19.45
CA PHE A 397 6.04 -3.60 19.25
C PHE A 397 4.62 -3.20 18.82
N ASP A 398 3.98 -2.31 19.60
CA ASP A 398 2.62 -1.82 19.42
C ASP A 398 2.60 -0.68 18.39
N GLU A 399 2.51 -1.02 17.09
CA GLU A 399 2.56 -0.10 15.97
C GLU A 399 1.16 0.42 15.61
N SER A 400 1.07 1.69 15.23
CA SER A 400 -0.15 2.32 14.69
C SER A 400 -1.37 2.27 15.63
N ASN A 401 -1.14 2.35 16.94
CA ASN A 401 -2.20 2.34 17.95
C ASN A 401 -2.89 3.71 18.04
N ALA A 402 -3.83 3.98 17.13
CA ALA A 402 -4.51 5.27 17.03
C ALA A 402 -5.42 5.62 18.23
N GLU A 403 -5.79 4.67 19.09
CA GLU A 403 -6.52 4.97 20.31
C GLU A 403 -5.64 5.77 21.30
N LYS A 404 -4.39 5.35 21.46
CA LYS A 404 -3.44 5.93 22.40
C LYS A 404 -2.50 6.94 21.76
N PHE A 405 -2.02 6.62 20.56
CA PHE A 405 -0.90 7.26 19.88
C PHE A 405 -1.32 7.84 18.52
N ARG A 406 -0.36 8.25 17.69
CA ARG A 406 -0.62 8.66 16.31
C ARG A 406 -0.97 7.46 15.42
N SER A 407 -1.76 7.69 14.38
CA SER A 407 -2.09 6.68 13.38
C SER A 407 -0.93 6.34 12.44
N ALA A 408 -0.10 7.33 12.11
CA ALA A 408 1.08 7.13 11.27
C ALA A 408 2.14 6.26 11.97
N PRO A 409 2.88 5.45 11.22
CA PRO A 409 3.89 4.56 11.77
C PRO A 409 4.97 5.27 12.61
N TYR A 410 5.46 4.57 13.64
CA TYR A 410 6.57 5.00 14.48
C TYR A 410 7.63 3.89 14.68
N PHE A 411 7.50 2.76 13.98
CA PHE A 411 8.56 1.75 13.92
C PHE A 411 9.68 2.22 12.99
N ASP A 412 10.80 2.64 13.54
CA ASP A 412 11.96 3.19 12.82
C ASP A 412 13.25 2.37 13.02
N ILE A 413 13.12 1.12 13.45
CA ILE A 413 14.23 0.24 13.84
C ILE A 413 14.76 -0.52 12.62
N ILE A 414 16.06 -0.45 12.39
CA ILE A 414 16.75 -1.33 11.44
C ILE A 414 17.15 -2.61 12.17
N ILE A 415 16.51 -3.71 11.80
CA ILE A 415 16.73 -5.02 12.44
C ILE A 415 17.84 -5.80 11.75
N ASP A 416 18.39 -6.83 12.44
CA ASP A 416 19.41 -7.69 11.89
C ASP A 416 18.92 -8.40 10.62
N GLY A 417 19.82 -8.48 9.62
CA GLY A 417 19.53 -9.05 8.31
C GLY A 417 19.06 -8.02 7.28
N VAL A 418 18.77 -6.78 7.69
CA VAL A 418 18.53 -5.64 6.82
C VAL A 418 19.78 -4.78 6.74
N THR A 419 20.20 -4.40 5.52
CA THR A 419 21.37 -3.55 5.28
C THR A 419 20.99 -2.35 4.44
N ASN A 420 21.08 -1.15 4.99
CA ASN A 420 20.95 0.08 4.24
C ASN A 420 22.26 0.35 3.48
N LEU A 421 22.19 0.44 2.14
CA LEU A 421 23.35 0.67 1.27
C LEU A 421 23.63 2.16 1.08
N ASN A 422 22.63 2.98 1.24
CA ASN A 422 22.74 4.43 1.34
C ASN A 422 21.80 4.92 2.44
N THR A 423 22.10 6.07 3.01
CA THR A 423 21.36 6.69 4.12
C THR A 423 21.31 8.19 3.90
N ASN A 424 20.66 8.93 4.80
CA ASN A 424 20.55 10.39 4.82
C ASN A 424 19.45 10.97 3.93
N TYR A 425 18.35 10.25 3.74
CA TYR A 425 17.15 10.79 3.11
C TYR A 425 16.04 10.91 4.16
N GLY A 426 15.71 12.12 4.57
CA GLY A 426 14.60 12.39 5.49
C GLY A 426 15.00 12.67 6.95
N ASN A 427 16.23 13.13 7.20
CA ASN A 427 16.69 13.63 8.51
C ASN A 427 16.81 15.13 8.49
#